data_034f53c6c24b094cd335cf150e930250
#
_entry.id   034f53c6c24b094cd335cf150e930250
#
_cell.length_a   1.000
_cell.length_b   1.000
_cell.length_c   1.000
_cell.angle_alpha   90.00
_cell.angle_beta   90.00
_cell.angle_gamma   90.00
#
_symmetry.space_group_name_H-M   'P 1'
#
loop_
_entity.id
_entity.type
_entity.pdbx_description
1 polymer ?
#
loop_
_entity_poly.entity_id
_entity_poly.type
_entity_poly.pdbx_seq_one_letter_code
_entity_poly.pdbx_strand_id
1 'polypeptide(L)'
;MKKILKGVGFTFIAVAVLTVVSGAAFAKSLTVGVSWSNFQEERWKTDEAAMKRQLEKLGAKYISADAQADSSKQISDVENLIARGCDALIILAYDADAISPAISRAKAEGIPVVGYDRLIEDPYAFYLTFDNKEVGRMQAREVFKVKPEGNYVFIKGSPTDPNADFLHEGQLEVLKEAMDAGKIKMSVSNTPMVGSPRSLKRTWSRS
;
A
#
# COMPACT_ATOMS: atom_id res chain seq x y z
N MET A 1 -44.89 -23.21 -88.28
CA MET A 1 -43.87 -22.23 -88.11
C MET A 1 -43.81 -21.91 -86.64
N LYS A 2 -42.84 -22.42 -85.89
CA LYS A 2 -42.67 -22.23 -84.43
C LYS A 2 -41.52 -21.29 -84.17
N LYS A 3 -41.80 -20.13 -83.52
CA LYS A 3 -40.82 -19.18 -83.09
C LYS A 3 -40.28 -19.62 -81.69
N ILE A 4 -39.01 -19.81 -81.61
CA ILE A 4 -38.28 -20.14 -80.36
C ILE A 4 -37.93 -18.78 -79.71
N LEU A 5 -38.44 -18.56 -78.52
CA LEU A 5 -38.08 -17.40 -77.65
C LEU A 5 -36.92 -17.86 -76.75
N LYS A 6 -35.76 -17.23 -76.95
CA LYS A 6 -34.60 -17.41 -76.06
C LYS A 6 -34.75 -16.56 -74.80
N GLY A 7 -34.91 -17.20 -73.66
CA GLY A 7 -34.90 -16.54 -72.36
C GLY A 7 -33.48 -16.15 -71.95
N VAL A 8 -33.29 -14.90 -71.64
CA VAL A 8 -32.06 -14.38 -71.07
C VAL A 8 -32.18 -14.50 -69.54
N GLY A 9 -31.45 -15.41 -68.96
CA GLY A 9 -31.36 -15.52 -67.52
C GLY A 9 -30.51 -14.43 -66.90
N PHE A 10 -31.11 -13.58 -66.09
CA PHE A 10 -30.41 -12.59 -65.27
C PHE A 10 -29.98 -13.29 -63.94
N THR A 11 -28.71 -13.58 -63.84
CA THR A 11 -28.11 -14.07 -62.56
C THR A 11 -27.81 -12.86 -61.65
N PHE A 12 -28.62 -12.68 -60.58
CA PHE A 12 -28.36 -11.73 -59.52
C PHE A 12 -27.22 -12.29 -58.62
N ILE A 13 -26.04 -11.73 -58.71
CA ILE A 13 -24.94 -11.94 -57.76
C ILE A 13 -25.22 -11.04 -56.56
N ALA A 14 -25.74 -11.64 -55.49
CA ALA A 14 -25.84 -10.94 -54.21
C ALA A 14 -24.47 -10.86 -53.55
N VAL A 15 -23.82 -9.69 -53.63
CA VAL A 15 -22.58 -9.38 -52.89
C VAL A 15 -22.98 -9.06 -51.45
N ALA A 16 -22.82 -10.07 -50.54
CA ALA A 16 -22.94 -9.86 -49.13
C ALA A 16 -21.70 -9.11 -48.63
N VAL A 17 -21.82 -7.79 -48.41
CA VAL A 17 -20.84 -6.99 -47.76
C VAL A 17 -20.86 -7.33 -46.27
N LEU A 18 -19.93 -8.19 -45.82
CA LEU A 18 -19.69 -8.47 -44.42
C LEU A 18 -18.97 -7.23 -43.81
N THR A 19 -19.70 -6.29 -43.24
CA THR A 19 -19.13 -5.23 -42.40
C THR A 19 -18.65 -5.86 -41.11
N VAL A 20 -17.35 -6.15 -41.05
CA VAL A 20 -16.66 -6.46 -39.80
C VAL A 20 -16.65 -5.18 -38.97
N VAL A 21 -17.65 -5.01 -38.11
CA VAL A 21 -17.61 -4.00 -37.06
C VAL A 21 -16.54 -4.48 -36.07
N SER A 22 -15.31 -4.02 -36.30
CA SER A 22 -14.25 -4.08 -35.29
C SER A 22 -14.72 -3.22 -34.12
N GLY A 23 -15.45 -3.85 -33.21
CA GLY A 23 -15.74 -3.28 -31.91
C GLY A 23 -14.40 -3.05 -31.21
N ALA A 24 -13.90 -1.82 -31.26
CA ALA A 24 -12.88 -1.41 -30.32
C ALA A 24 -13.50 -1.61 -28.93
N ALA A 25 -13.17 -2.73 -28.30
CA ALA A 25 -13.48 -2.94 -26.89
C ALA A 25 -12.76 -1.80 -26.17
N PHE A 26 -13.50 -0.76 -25.80
CA PHE A 26 -13.01 0.24 -24.88
C PHE A 26 -12.65 -0.51 -23.59
N ALA A 27 -11.38 -0.78 -23.39
CA ALA A 27 -10.92 -1.38 -22.15
C ALA A 27 -11.43 -0.48 -21.03
N LYS A 28 -12.25 -1.05 -20.13
CA LYS A 28 -12.76 -0.34 -18.96
C LYS A 28 -11.57 0.25 -18.23
N SER A 29 -11.56 1.57 -18.04
CA SER A 29 -10.52 2.20 -17.22
C SER A 29 -10.60 1.64 -15.81
N LEU A 30 -9.52 1.02 -15.36
CA LEU A 30 -9.42 0.47 -14.00
C LEU A 30 -9.50 1.59 -12.98
N THR A 31 -10.16 1.33 -11.87
CA THR A 31 -10.22 2.25 -10.72
C THR A 31 -9.44 1.63 -9.57
N VAL A 32 -8.42 2.34 -9.08
CA VAL A 32 -7.60 1.91 -7.94
C VAL A 32 -8.00 2.72 -6.71
N GLY A 33 -8.46 2.01 -5.67
CA GLY A 33 -8.77 2.57 -4.37
C GLY A 33 -7.53 2.58 -3.47
N VAL A 34 -7.22 3.71 -2.85
CA VAL A 34 -6.09 3.83 -1.92
C VAL A 34 -6.60 4.23 -0.54
N SER A 35 -6.34 3.40 0.46
CA SER A 35 -6.65 3.69 1.86
C SER A 35 -5.38 4.10 2.59
N TRP A 36 -5.33 5.36 3.01
CA TRP A 36 -4.24 5.92 3.79
C TRP A 36 -4.52 5.80 5.30
N SER A 37 -3.50 5.49 6.08
CA SER A 37 -3.61 5.46 7.54
C SER A 37 -3.84 6.85 8.12
N ASN A 38 -3.14 7.84 7.59
CA ASN A 38 -3.23 9.27 7.90
C ASN A 38 -2.33 10.08 6.95
N PHE A 39 -2.36 11.42 7.06
CA PHE A 39 -1.47 12.34 6.35
C PHE A 39 -0.65 13.23 7.29
N GLN A 40 -0.33 12.75 8.49
CA GLN A 40 0.47 13.52 9.44
C GLN A 40 1.94 13.59 9.00
N GLU A 41 2.45 12.53 8.37
CA GLU A 41 3.79 12.49 7.79
C GLU A 41 3.77 13.05 6.36
N GLU A 42 4.64 14.01 6.07
CA GLU A 42 4.75 14.64 4.74
C GLU A 42 5.07 13.64 3.62
N ARG A 43 5.73 12.53 3.97
CA ARG A 43 6.02 11.43 3.05
C ARG A 43 4.77 10.94 2.33
N TRP A 44 3.66 10.74 3.04
CA TRP A 44 2.45 10.17 2.45
C TRP A 44 1.85 11.04 1.34
N LYS A 45 1.99 12.36 1.44
CA LYS A 45 1.57 13.28 0.37
C LYS A 45 2.43 13.13 -0.88
N THR A 46 3.74 12.94 -0.69
CA THR A 46 4.68 12.70 -1.80
C THR A 46 4.37 11.37 -2.50
N ASP A 47 4.14 10.32 -1.71
CA ASP A 47 3.82 8.99 -2.21
C ASP A 47 2.46 8.99 -2.94
N GLU A 48 1.44 9.65 -2.38
CA GLU A 48 0.15 9.83 -3.03
C GLU A 48 0.28 10.52 -4.39
N ALA A 49 1.04 11.61 -4.45
CA ALA A 49 1.27 12.32 -5.70
C ALA A 49 1.98 11.45 -6.74
N ALA A 50 2.91 10.59 -6.31
CA ALA A 50 3.60 9.64 -7.20
C ALA A 50 2.63 8.55 -7.71
N MET A 51 1.79 7.98 -6.83
CA MET A 51 0.77 6.99 -7.20
C MET A 51 -0.24 7.57 -8.20
N LYS A 52 -0.76 8.77 -7.95
CA LYS A 52 -1.67 9.47 -8.86
C LYS A 52 -1.08 9.61 -10.27
N ARG A 53 0.13 10.18 -10.34
CA ARG A 53 0.82 10.35 -11.64
C ARG A 53 1.03 9.04 -12.39
N GLN A 54 1.38 7.96 -11.67
CA GLN A 54 1.62 6.68 -12.29
C GLN A 54 0.32 6.02 -12.77
N LEU A 55 -0.74 6.09 -12.00
CA LEU A 55 -2.05 5.55 -12.38
C LEU A 55 -2.63 6.30 -13.59
N GLU A 56 -2.49 7.63 -13.64
CA GLU A 56 -2.88 8.43 -14.81
C GLU A 56 -2.15 7.99 -16.08
N LYS A 57 -0.82 7.76 -16.01
CA LYS A 57 -0.03 7.25 -17.14
C LYS A 57 -0.50 5.87 -17.60
N LEU A 58 -1.01 5.05 -16.71
CA LEU A 58 -1.57 3.73 -17.00
C LEU A 58 -3.03 3.77 -17.45
N GLY A 59 -3.65 4.96 -17.53
CA GLY A 59 -5.06 5.11 -17.88
C GLY A 59 -6.02 4.65 -16.79
N ALA A 60 -5.55 4.49 -15.55
CA ALA A 60 -6.35 4.11 -14.40
C ALA A 60 -6.81 5.33 -13.60
N LYS A 61 -7.98 5.20 -12.96
CA LYS A 61 -8.53 6.21 -12.05
C LYS A 61 -7.99 5.97 -10.63
N TYR A 62 -7.64 7.07 -9.96
CA TYR A 62 -7.28 7.09 -8.54
C TYR A 62 -8.48 7.57 -7.72
N ILE A 63 -8.84 6.82 -6.68
CA ILE A 63 -9.75 7.26 -5.62
C ILE A 63 -9.11 6.93 -4.27
N SER A 64 -9.32 7.75 -3.25
CA SER A 64 -8.71 7.52 -1.96
C SER A 64 -9.61 7.85 -0.78
N ALA A 65 -9.20 7.37 0.38
CA ALA A 65 -9.75 7.70 1.68
C ALA A 65 -8.62 7.84 2.71
N ASP A 66 -8.81 8.69 3.71
CA ASP A 66 -7.90 8.95 4.81
C ASP A 66 -8.53 8.48 6.12
N ALA A 67 -7.94 7.48 6.74
CA ALA A 67 -8.42 6.90 7.99
C ALA A 67 -8.23 7.82 9.21
N GLN A 68 -7.43 8.87 9.10
CA GLN A 68 -7.19 9.84 10.18
C GLN A 68 -6.69 9.21 11.48
N ALA A 69 -5.89 8.14 11.36
CA ALA A 69 -5.37 7.35 12.48
C ALA A 69 -6.47 6.65 13.31
N ASP A 70 -7.55 6.21 12.64
CA ASP A 70 -8.64 5.43 13.25
C ASP A 70 -8.86 4.13 12.48
N SER A 71 -8.69 2.99 13.17
CA SER A 71 -8.80 1.65 12.56
C SER A 71 -10.24 1.34 12.09
N SER A 72 -11.25 1.75 12.88
CA SER A 72 -12.64 1.51 12.51
C SER A 72 -13.05 2.31 11.30
N LYS A 73 -12.58 3.58 11.25
CA LYS A 73 -12.76 4.40 10.06
C LYS A 73 -12.08 3.80 8.85
N GLN A 74 -10.85 3.25 9.01
CA GLN A 74 -10.14 2.64 7.90
C GLN A 74 -10.91 1.46 7.29
N ILE A 75 -11.49 0.58 8.12
CA ILE A 75 -12.32 -0.52 7.65
C ILE A 75 -13.50 0.01 6.83
N SER A 76 -14.24 0.99 7.36
CA SER A 76 -15.37 1.61 6.66
C SER A 76 -14.95 2.31 5.37
N ASP A 77 -13.79 2.96 5.35
CA ASP A 77 -13.23 3.61 4.17
C ASP A 77 -12.93 2.59 3.06
N VAL A 78 -12.34 1.42 3.41
CA VAL A 78 -12.09 0.34 2.44
C VAL A 78 -13.40 -0.23 1.89
N GLU A 79 -14.39 -0.46 2.75
CA GLU A 79 -15.73 -0.91 2.31
C GLU A 79 -16.38 0.10 1.35
N ASN A 80 -16.25 1.39 1.62
CA ASN A 80 -16.73 2.46 0.75
C ASN A 80 -15.98 2.49 -0.60
N LEU A 81 -14.65 2.26 -0.61
CA LEU A 81 -13.88 2.16 -1.85
C LEU A 81 -14.34 0.97 -2.69
N ILE A 82 -14.60 -0.18 -2.07
CA ILE A 82 -15.17 -1.37 -2.72
C ILE A 82 -16.55 -1.04 -3.31
N ALA A 83 -17.44 -0.44 -2.53
CA ALA A 83 -18.79 -0.07 -2.97
C ALA A 83 -18.79 0.94 -4.13
N ARG A 84 -17.76 1.76 -4.24
CA ARG A 84 -17.53 2.67 -5.38
C ARG A 84 -16.97 1.99 -6.62
N GLY A 85 -16.80 0.66 -6.58
CA GLY A 85 -16.39 -0.16 -7.71
C GLY A 85 -14.91 -0.06 -8.06
N CYS A 86 -14.02 0.01 -7.07
CA CYS A 86 -12.59 -0.11 -7.33
C CYS A 86 -12.26 -1.54 -7.83
N ASP A 87 -11.34 -1.61 -8.78
CA ASP A 87 -10.87 -2.86 -9.37
C ASP A 87 -9.62 -3.40 -8.65
N ALA A 88 -8.96 -2.58 -7.83
CA ALA A 88 -7.83 -2.96 -6.97
C ALA A 88 -7.74 -2.00 -5.77
N LEU A 89 -7.10 -2.46 -4.69
CA LEU A 89 -6.86 -1.70 -3.47
C LEU A 89 -5.37 -1.62 -3.15
N ILE A 90 -4.94 -0.44 -2.71
CA ILE A 90 -3.65 -0.21 -2.06
C ILE A 90 -3.96 0.27 -0.65
N ILE A 91 -3.44 -0.40 0.37
CA ILE A 91 -3.76 -0.12 1.76
C ILE A 91 -2.48 0.13 2.55
N LEU A 92 -2.32 1.34 3.08
CA LEU A 92 -1.38 1.66 4.14
C LEU A 92 -2.12 1.46 5.47
N ALA A 93 -1.97 0.29 6.09
CA ALA A 93 -2.70 -0.05 7.30
C ALA A 93 -2.30 0.87 8.47
N TYR A 94 -3.28 1.41 9.20
CA TYR A 94 -3.03 2.08 10.46
C TYR A 94 -2.70 1.09 11.57
N ASP A 95 -3.42 -0.03 11.57
CA ASP A 95 -3.25 -1.15 12.49
C ASP A 95 -3.24 -2.44 11.67
N ALA A 96 -2.13 -3.19 11.77
CA ALA A 96 -1.87 -4.38 10.96
C ALA A 96 -2.88 -5.52 11.22
N ASP A 97 -3.36 -5.65 12.46
CA ASP A 97 -4.30 -6.69 12.86
C ASP A 97 -5.75 -6.27 12.59
N ALA A 98 -6.09 -5.02 12.95
CA ALA A 98 -7.45 -4.52 12.85
C ALA A 98 -7.97 -4.43 11.42
N ILE A 99 -7.09 -4.37 10.40
CA ILE A 99 -7.48 -4.26 8.98
C ILE A 99 -8.03 -5.57 8.39
N SER A 100 -7.86 -6.71 9.05
CA SER A 100 -8.23 -8.05 8.54
C SER A 100 -9.67 -8.17 8.01
N PRO A 101 -10.71 -7.59 8.64
CA PRO A 101 -12.06 -7.64 8.10
C PRO A 101 -12.19 -6.98 6.72
N ALA A 102 -11.48 -5.87 6.49
CA ALA A 102 -11.48 -5.16 5.22
C ALA A 102 -10.78 -5.99 4.12
N ILE A 103 -9.69 -6.69 4.45
CA ILE A 103 -9.01 -7.62 3.53
C ILE A 103 -9.94 -8.78 3.17
N SER A 104 -10.63 -9.36 4.16
CA SER A 104 -11.60 -10.43 3.95
C SER A 104 -12.75 -9.99 3.04
N ARG A 105 -13.21 -8.75 3.16
CA ARG A 105 -14.23 -8.17 2.29
C ARG A 105 -13.71 -8.02 0.86
N ALA A 106 -12.52 -7.46 0.66
CA ALA A 106 -11.90 -7.33 -0.67
C ALA A 106 -11.74 -8.70 -1.33
N LYS A 107 -11.28 -9.70 -0.57
CA LYS A 107 -11.15 -11.09 -1.04
C LYS A 107 -12.48 -11.70 -1.50
N ALA A 108 -13.55 -11.47 -0.75
CA ALA A 108 -14.89 -11.97 -1.11
C ALA A 108 -15.43 -11.37 -2.42
N GLU A 109 -15.03 -10.14 -2.73
CA GLU A 109 -15.38 -9.43 -3.98
C GLU A 109 -14.35 -9.69 -5.11
N GLY A 110 -13.30 -10.48 -4.87
CA GLY A 110 -12.24 -10.77 -5.84
C GLY A 110 -11.34 -9.55 -6.17
N ILE A 111 -11.29 -8.55 -5.32
CA ILE A 111 -10.53 -7.32 -5.51
C ILE A 111 -9.11 -7.53 -4.97
N PRO A 112 -8.06 -7.50 -5.81
CA PRO A 112 -6.67 -7.65 -5.35
C PRO A 112 -6.25 -6.53 -4.40
N VAL A 113 -5.43 -6.89 -3.41
CA VAL A 113 -4.94 -5.97 -2.38
C VAL A 113 -3.43 -5.89 -2.39
N VAL A 114 -2.90 -4.67 -2.35
CA VAL A 114 -1.50 -4.37 -2.06
C VAL A 114 -1.42 -3.77 -0.66
N GLY A 115 -0.74 -4.45 0.27
CA GLY A 115 -0.31 -3.90 1.54
C GLY A 115 0.92 -3.02 1.29
N TYR A 116 0.75 -1.71 1.41
CA TYR A 116 1.78 -0.72 1.11
C TYR A 116 2.47 -0.24 2.38
N ASP A 117 3.81 -0.34 2.38
CA ASP A 117 4.71 0.08 3.46
C ASP A 117 4.52 -0.75 4.75
N ARG A 118 3.36 -0.73 5.39
CA ARG A 118 3.07 -1.46 6.62
C ARG A 118 2.56 -2.86 6.33
N LEU A 119 3.04 -3.84 7.09
CA LEU A 119 2.69 -5.24 6.92
C LEU A 119 1.20 -5.47 7.16
N ILE A 120 0.60 -6.24 6.26
CA ILE A 120 -0.72 -6.86 6.43
C ILE A 120 -0.47 -8.38 6.37
N GLU A 121 -0.63 -9.07 7.49
CA GLU A 121 -0.40 -10.52 7.60
C GLU A 121 -1.57 -11.33 7.03
N ASP A 122 -1.83 -11.16 5.74
CA ASP A 122 -2.81 -11.96 5.02
C ASP A 122 -2.22 -12.40 3.68
N PRO A 123 -2.24 -13.72 3.35
CA PRO A 123 -1.68 -14.24 2.10
C PRO A 123 -2.40 -13.73 0.84
N TYR A 124 -3.55 -13.10 0.98
CA TYR A 124 -4.26 -12.45 -0.11
C TYR A 124 -3.67 -11.08 -0.48
N ALA A 125 -3.00 -10.42 0.46
CA ALA A 125 -2.37 -9.11 0.24
C ALA A 125 -0.95 -9.27 -0.31
N PHE A 126 -0.65 -8.63 -1.45
CA PHE A 126 0.73 -8.49 -1.91
C PHE A 126 1.42 -7.40 -1.09
N TYR A 127 2.43 -7.79 -0.30
CA TYR A 127 3.14 -6.85 0.57
C TYR A 127 4.29 -6.17 -0.17
N LEU A 128 4.29 -4.84 -0.16
CA LEU A 128 5.32 -3.98 -0.76
C LEU A 128 5.89 -3.03 0.30
N THR A 129 7.16 -3.22 0.65
CA THR A 129 7.88 -2.39 1.62
C THR A 129 9.39 -2.39 1.34
N PHE A 130 10.15 -1.74 2.24
CA PHE A 130 11.61 -1.82 2.30
C PHE A 130 12.08 -3.04 3.10
N ASP A 131 13.37 -3.40 3.02
CA ASP A 131 13.98 -4.27 4.02
C ASP A 131 14.15 -3.49 5.35
N ASN A 132 13.10 -3.54 6.17
CA ASN A 132 13.04 -2.76 7.40
C ASN A 132 14.11 -3.19 8.42
N LYS A 133 14.53 -4.47 8.42
CA LYS A 133 15.65 -4.91 9.25
C LYS A 133 16.97 -4.30 8.78
N GLU A 134 17.21 -4.25 7.46
CA GLU A 134 18.42 -3.60 6.94
C GLU A 134 18.41 -2.11 7.22
N VAL A 135 17.27 -1.44 7.09
CA VAL A 135 17.14 -0.02 7.50
C VAL A 135 17.52 0.14 8.97
N GLY A 136 17.05 -0.74 9.86
CA GLY A 136 17.43 -0.76 11.27
C GLY A 136 18.93 -0.97 11.47
N ARG A 137 19.53 -1.91 10.75
CA ARG A 137 20.99 -2.14 10.77
C ARG A 137 21.77 -0.91 10.32
N MET A 138 21.32 -0.25 9.24
CA MET A 138 21.94 0.98 8.74
C MET A 138 21.91 2.09 9.80
N GLN A 139 20.78 2.32 10.43
CA GLN A 139 20.62 3.32 11.50
C GLN A 139 21.59 3.06 12.66
N ALA A 140 21.65 1.81 13.14
CA ALA A 140 22.51 1.44 14.25
C ALA A 140 24.00 1.58 13.90
N ARG A 141 24.41 1.19 12.68
CA ARG A 141 25.81 1.34 12.24
C ARG A 141 26.25 2.79 12.24
N GLU A 142 25.42 3.71 11.77
CA GLU A 142 25.76 5.12 11.71
C GLU A 142 25.87 5.74 13.10
N VAL A 143 24.94 5.41 14.01
CA VAL A 143 25.02 5.88 15.40
C VAL A 143 26.23 5.27 16.12
N PHE A 144 26.49 3.98 15.93
CA PHE A 144 27.60 3.27 16.57
C PHE A 144 28.98 3.80 16.13
N LYS A 145 29.13 4.22 14.86
CA LYS A 145 30.36 4.85 14.39
C LYS A 145 30.71 6.12 15.17
N VAL A 146 29.68 6.91 15.52
CA VAL A 146 29.85 8.19 16.23
C VAL A 146 30.01 7.99 17.73
N LYS A 147 29.30 7.00 18.29
CA LYS A 147 29.28 6.76 19.74
C LYS A 147 29.34 5.25 20.01
N PRO A 148 30.53 4.62 20.01
CA PRO A 148 30.66 3.17 20.14
C PRO A 148 30.43 2.64 21.56
N GLU A 149 30.25 3.50 22.54
CA GLU A 149 29.97 3.13 23.93
C GLU A 149 29.09 4.17 24.62
N GLY A 150 28.35 3.76 25.66
CA GLY A 150 27.52 4.64 26.49
C GLY A 150 26.07 4.17 26.61
N ASN A 151 25.20 5.11 27.00
CA ASN A 151 23.78 4.85 27.17
C ASN A 151 23.04 5.12 25.86
N TYR A 152 22.29 4.12 25.37
CA TYR A 152 21.45 4.20 24.19
C TYR A 152 19.98 4.20 24.58
N VAL A 153 19.20 5.08 23.96
CA VAL A 153 17.74 5.11 24.11
C VAL A 153 17.11 4.85 22.76
N PHE A 154 16.24 3.87 22.70
CA PHE A 154 15.46 3.54 21.51
C PHE A 154 14.05 4.08 21.67
N ILE A 155 13.61 4.91 20.73
CA ILE A 155 12.23 5.38 20.64
C ILE A 155 11.60 4.61 19.49
N LYS A 156 10.77 3.61 19.83
CA LYS A 156 10.05 2.80 18.85
C LYS A 156 8.82 3.53 18.32
N GLY A 157 8.39 3.16 17.12
CA GLY A 157 7.12 3.58 16.54
C GLY A 157 5.91 2.97 17.22
N SER A 158 4.74 3.06 16.56
CA SER A 158 3.50 2.49 17.07
C SER A 158 3.61 0.96 17.26
N PRO A 159 3.06 0.39 18.34
CA PRO A 159 2.99 -1.06 18.50
C PRO A 159 2.06 -1.75 17.50
N THR A 160 1.20 -1.00 16.80
CA THR A 160 0.31 -1.50 15.73
C THR A 160 0.98 -1.50 14.34
N ASP A 161 2.26 -1.09 14.27
CA ASP A 161 3.07 -1.08 13.06
C ASP A 161 4.26 -2.05 13.21
N PRO A 162 4.22 -3.24 12.61
CA PRO A 162 5.30 -4.22 12.70
C PRO A 162 6.67 -3.72 12.20
N ASN A 163 6.70 -2.69 11.35
CA ASN A 163 7.96 -2.08 10.91
C ASN A 163 8.76 -1.52 12.08
N ALA A 164 8.11 -1.05 13.14
CA ALA A 164 8.79 -0.56 14.34
C ALA A 164 9.58 -1.67 15.04
N ASP A 165 9.09 -2.90 15.02
CA ASP A 165 9.77 -4.06 15.57
C ASP A 165 10.90 -4.53 14.65
N PHE A 166 10.66 -4.62 13.33
CA PHE A 166 11.70 -5.00 12.36
C PHE A 166 12.90 -4.05 12.37
N LEU A 167 12.65 -2.74 12.43
CA LEU A 167 13.72 -1.73 12.57
C LEU A 167 14.51 -1.95 13.85
N HIS A 168 13.82 -2.18 14.97
CA HIS A 168 14.46 -2.39 16.26
C HIS A 168 15.26 -3.69 16.30
N GLU A 169 14.75 -4.77 15.74
CA GLU A 169 15.50 -6.03 15.59
C GLU A 169 16.79 -5.82 14.81
N GLY A 170 16.74 -5.13 13.67
CA GLY A 170 17.94 -4.81 12.90
C GLY A 170 18.94 -3.94 13.67
N GLN A 171 18.47 -3.00 14.49
CA GLN A 171 19.32 -2.20 15.36
C GLN A 171 20.02 -3.07 16.41
N LEU A 172 19.28 -3.97 17.06
CA LEU A 172 19.82 -4.88 18.07
C LEU A 172 20.86 -5.84 17.50
N GLU A 173 20.66 -6.36 16.28
CA GLU A 173 21.64 -7.23 15.61
C GLU A 173 23.02 -6.56 15.51
N VAL A 174 23.09 -5.29 15.14
CA VAL A 174 24.35 -4.54 15.00
C VAL A 174 24.99 -4.22 16.36
N LEU A 175 24.18 -3.94 17.37
CA LEU A 175 24.67 -3.48 18.67
C LEU A 175 24.94 -4.63 19.65
N LYS A 176 24.54 -5.85 19.30
CA LYS A 176 24.58 -7.03 20.19
C LYS A 176 25.95 -7.23 20.84
N GLU A 177 27.01 -7.25 20.06
CA GLU A 177 28.38 -7.50 20.58
C GLU A 177 28.80 -6.43 21.59
N ALA A 178 28.52 -5.17 21.31
CA ALA A 178 28.86 -4.05 22.20
C ALA A 178 27.99 -4.05 23.49
N MET A 179 26.75 -4.52 23.39
CA MET A 179 25.87 -4.71 24.55
C MET A 179 26.36 -5.88 25.43
N ASP A 180 26.70 -7.02 24.82
CA ASP A 180 27.22 -8.20 25.51
C ASP A 180 28.56 -7.88 26.20
N ALA A 181 29.36 -7.01 25.61
CA ALA A 181 30.64 -6.53 26.19
C ALA A 181 30.44 -5.43 27.28
N GLY A 182 29.18 -5.01 27.56
CA GLY A 182 28.89 -3.98 28.55
C GLY A 182 29.27 -2.55 28.12
N LYS A 183 29.66 -2.36 26.86
CA LYS A 183 30.00 -1.03 26.30
C LYS A 183 28.76 -0.15 26.09
N ILE A 184 27.63 -0.78 25.77
CA ILE A 184 26.34 -0.11 25.56
C ILE A 184 25.35 -0.55 26.65
N LYS A 185 24.73 0.41 27.30
CA LYS A 185 23.56 0.21 28.17
C LYS A 185 22.33 0.70 27.43
N MET A 186 21.35 -0.19 27.25
CA MET A 186 20.17 0.07 26.46
C MET A 186 18.96 0.38 27.33
N SER A 187 18.16 1.38 26.91
CA SER A 187 16.81 1.64 27.40
C SER A 187 15.86 1.73 26.22
N VAL A 188 14.66 1.14 26.32
CA VAL A 188 13.63 1.20 25.29
C VAL A 188 12.46 2.02 25.81
N SER A 189 12.03 3.01 25.03
CA SER A 189 10.80 3.75 25.27
C SER A 189 9.77 3.38 24.21
N ASN A 190 8.68 2.74 24.63
CA ASN A 190 7.49 2.51 23.80
C ASN A 190 6.57 3.73 23.91
N THR A 191 7.02 4.88 23.47
CA THR A 191 6.12 6.04 23.37
C THR A 191 5.47 5.97 21.99
N PRO A 192 4.15 5.77 21.88
CA PRO A 192 3.48 5.97 20.62
C PRO A 192 3.76 7.41 20.20
N MET A 193 4.40 7.59 19.05
CA MET A 193 4.50 8.90 18.41
C MET A 193 3.12 9.31 17.90
N VAL A 194 2.21 9.60 18.84
CA VAL A 194 1.03 10.39 18.53
C VAL A 194 1.54 11.80 18.33
N GLY A 195 1.49 12.25 17.07
CA GLY A 195 2.12 13.46 16.58
C GLY A 195 1.75 14.74 17.33
N SER A 196 2.35 14.96 18.50
CA SER A 196 2.40 16.29 19.11
C SER A 196 3.75 16.51 19.77
N PRO A 197 4.36 17.68 19.54
CA PRO A 197 5.61 18.08 20.21
C PRO A 197 5.53 18.07 21.74
N ARG A 198 4.34 18.00 22.34
CA ARG A 198 4.14 17.95 23.81
C ARG A 198 4.44 16.58 24.43
N SER A 199 4.34 15.49 23.69
CA SER A 199 4.60 14.15 24.23
C SER A 199 6.09 13.92 24.49
N LEU A 200 6.95 14.44 23.64
CA LEU A 200 8.41 14.34 23.79
C LEU A 200 8.92 15.09 25.04
N LYS A 201 8.37 16.25 25.38
CA LYS A 201 8.79 17.02 26.56
C LYS A 201 8.55 16.31 27.90
N ARG A 202 7.56 15.39 27.99
CA ARG A 202 7.26 14.65 29.22
C ARG A 202 8.25 13.53 29.52
N THR A 203 8.84 12.93 28.49
CA THR A 203 9.78 11.80 28.65
C THR A 203 11.16 12.26 29.09
N TRP A 204 11.58 13.47 28.70
CA TRP A 204 12.89 14.03 29.04
C TRP A 204 12.96 14.72 30.41
N SER A 205 11.84 14.96 31.09
CA SER A 205 11.79 15.61 32.39
C SER A 205 11.86 14.65 33.61
N ARG A 206 12.04 13.34 33.39
CA ARG A 206 12.04 12.31 34.44
C ARG A 206 13.30 11.44 34.51
N SER A 207 14.38 11.85 33.83
CA SER A 207 15.69 11.19 33.93
C SER A 207 16.71 12.05 34.63
#